data_6416e06f2821d210fec22c9361301741
#
_entry.id   6416e06f2821d210fec22c9361301741
#
_cell.length_a   1.000
_cell.length_b   1.000
_cell.length_c   1.000
_cell.angle_alpha   90.00
_cell.angle_beta   90.00
_cell.angle_gamma   90.00
#
_symmetry.space_group_name_H-M   'P 1'
#
loop_
_entity.id
_entity.type
_entity.pdbx_description
1 polymer ?
#
loop_
_entity_poly.entity_id
_entity_poly.type
_entity_poly.pdbx_seq_one_letter_code
_entity_poly.pdbx_strand_id
1 'polypeptide(L)'
;MKEILATERLGIREFTFTDAAFVMELLNEPAFIEFIGDKGVRDIAGAEKYLREGPLASYARHGFGLWCVARRTDGLPFGSCGLLKRDFLDHPDLGYAFLARHHGQGYAHEAATAVLRHAR
;
A
#
# COMPACT_ATOMS: atom_id res chain seq x y z
N MET A 1 6.31 4.57 -13.61
CA MET A 1 6.01 3.75 -12.42
C MET A 1 5.64 2.35 -12.84
N LYS A 2 6.04 1.38 -12.05
CA LYS A 2 5.81 -0.03 -12.42
C LYS A 2 4.41 -0.46 -11.97
N GLU A 3 3.53 -0.68 -12.94
CA GLU A 3 2.20 -1.24 -12.67
C GLU A 3 2.30 -2.74 -12.44
N ILE A 4 1.66 -3.21 -11.37
CA ILE A 4 1.64 -4.64 -11.03
C ILE A 4 0.39 -5.30 -11.63
N LEU A 5 -0.76 -4.66 -11.46
CA LEU A 5 -2.02 -5.15 -12.02
C LEU A 5 -3.05 -4.04 -12.01
N ALA A 6 -4.16 -4.28 -12.71
CA ALA A 6 -5.27 -3.34 -12.74
C ALA A 6 -6.57 -4.10 -12.58
N THR A 7 -7.57 -3.44 -11.99
CA THR A 7 -8.93 -3.95 -11.90
C THR A 7 -9.86 -2.99 -12.65
N GLU A 8 -11.16 -3.20 -12.53
CA GLU A 8 -12.14 -2.32 -13.18
C GLU A 8 -11.96 -0.86 -12.77
N ARG A 9 -11.75 -0.60 -11.48
CA ARG A 9 -11.68 0.76 -10.94
C ARG A 9 -10.29 1.18 -10.47
N LEU A 10 -9.36 0.23 -10.32
CA LEU A 10 -8.10 0.46 -9.62
C LEU A 10 -6.88 0.14 -10.47
N GLY A 11 -5.83 0.93 -10.27
CA GLY A 11 -4.49 0.60 -10.71
C GLY A 11 -3.63 0.30 -9.48
N ILE A 12 -2.92 -0.81 -9.50
CA ILE A 12 -2.05 -1.21 -8.39
C ILE A 12 -0.62 -1.23 -8.91
N ARG A 13 0.23 -0.43 -8.30
CA ARG A 13 1.61 -0.21 -8.76
C ARG A 13 2.59 -0.16 -7.61
N GLU A 14 3.86 -0.27 -7.91
CA GLU A 14 4.89 -0.06 -6.89
C GLU A 14 4.86 1.39 -6.40
N PHE A 15 5.15 1.58 -5.12
CA PHE A 15 5.41 2.91 -4.59
C PHE A 15 6.71 3.46 -5.16
N THR A 16 6.80 4.79 -5.23
CA THR A 16 8.03 5.50 -5.53
C THR A 16 8.21 6.63 -4.52
N PHE A 17 9.35 7.29 -4.51
CA PHE A 17 9.58 8.41 -3.58
C PHE A 17 8.63 9.57 -3.84
N THR A 18 8.06 9.69 -5.05
CA THR A 18 7.07 10.73 -5.33
C THR A 18 5.77 10.54 -4.57
N ASP A 19 5.57 9.37 -3.96
CA ASP A 19 4.38 9.08 -3.15
C ASP A 19 4.54 9.49 -1.69
N ALA A 20 5.64 10.16 -1.31
CA ALA A 20 5.93 10.47 0.09
C ALA A 20 4.81 11.27 0.77
N ALA A 21 4.24 12.26 0.09
CA ALA A 21 3.16 13.07 0.67
C ALA A 21 1.91 12.22 0.93
N PHE A 22 1.56 11.35 0.00
CA PHE A 22 0.42 10.43 0.18
C PHE A 22 0.69 9.46 1.33
N VAL A 23 1.89 8.89 1.39
CA VAL A 23 2.27 7.96 2.46
C VAL A 23 2.16 8.64 3.81
N MET A 24 2.65 9.89 3.92
CA MET A 24 2.53 10.64 5.17
C MET A 24 1.07 10.80 5.58
N GLU A 25 0.20 11.11 4.64
CA GLU A 25 -1.24 11.23 4.92
C GLU A 25 -1.83 9.90 5.39
N LEU A 26 -1.55 8.82 4.69
CA LEU A 26 -2.10 7.50 5.00
C LEU A 26 -1.67 7.00 6.37
N LEU A 27 -0.37 7.11 6.67
CA LEU A 27 0.17 6.61 7.93
C LEU A 27 -0.29 7.40 9.16
N ASN A 28 -0.82 8.61 8.96
CA ASN A 28 -1.32 9.46 10.03
C ASN A 28 -2.85 9.47 10.13
N GLU A 29 -3.55 8.69 9.30
CA GLU A 29 -4.99 8.52 9.47
C GLU A 29 -5.28 7.94 10.85
N PRO A 30 -6.30 8.47 11.58
CA PRO A 30 -6.62 7.94 12.91
C PRO A 30 -6.87 6.44 12.93
N ALA A 31 -7.58 5.91 11.93
CA ALA A 31 -7.84 4.47 11.84
C ALA A 31 -6.56 3.68 11.62
N PHE A 32 -5.61 4.21 10.83
CA PHE A 32 -4.33 3.54 10.63
C PHE A 32 -3.56 3.42 11.95
N ILE A 33 -3.48 4.53 12.70
CA ILE A 33 -2.76 4.56 13.97
C ILE A 33 -3.43 3.62 14.98
N GLU A 34 -4.76 3.62 15.05
CA GLU A 34 -5.51 2.80 15.98
C GLU A 34 -5.38 1.30 15.70
N PHE A 35 -5.52 0.88 14.44
CA PHE A 35 -5.61 -0.53 14.10
C PHE A 35 -4.31 -1.16 13.63
N ILE A 36 -3.38 -0.36 13.11
CA ILE A 36 -2.11 -0.88 12.58
C ILE A 36 -0.94 -0.45 13.48
N GLY A 37 -0.94 0.81 13.90
CA GLY A 37 0.09 1.36 14.76
C GLY A 37 0.66 2.67 14.23
N ASP A 38 1.25 3.44 15.13
CA ASP A 38 1.89 4.70 14.79
C ASP A 38 3.31 4.42 14.28
N LYS A 39 3.56 4.73 13.01
CA LYS A 39 4.87 4.55 12.38
C LYS A 39 5.83 5.70 12.65
N GLY A 40 5.37 6.75 13.34
CA GLY A 40 6.22 7.89 13.69
C GLY A 40 6.56 8.81 12.52
N VAL A 41 5.87 8.68 11.39
CA VAL A 41 6.14 9.48 10.20
C VAL A 41 5.39 10.81 10.31
N ARG A 42 6.12 11.92 10.38
CA ARG A 42 5.53 13.26 10.59
C ARG A 42 5.99 14.27 9.56
N ASP A 43 6.91 13.90 8.66
CA ASP A 43 7.42 14.79 7.62
C ASP A 43 7.75 13.99 6.36
N ILE A 44 8.10 14.70 5.29
CA ILE A 44 8.42 14.08 4.01
C ILE A 44 9.67 13.21 4.10
N ALA A 45 10.69 13.67 4.83
CA ALA A 45 11.91 12.87 5.01
C ALA A 45 11.61 11.54 5.70
N GLY A 46 10.73 11.55 6.71
CA GLY A 46 10.28 10.34 7.38
C GLY A 46 9.50 9.42 6.46
N ALA A 47 8.65 9.99 5.60
CA ALA A 47 7.90 9.20 4.63
C ALA A 47 8.82 8.55 3.60
N GLU A 48 9.85 9.26 3.15
CA GLU A 48 10.85 8.70 2.22
C GLU A 48 11.63 7.57 2.88
N LYS A 49 11.99 7.74 4.15
CA LYS A 49 12.66 6.66 4.90
C LYS A 49 11.78 5.43 5.02
N TYR A 50 10.49 5.62 5.33
CA TYR A 50 9.52 4.53 5.41
C TYR A 50 9.44 3.80 4.07
N LEU A 51 9.34 4.54 2.95
CA LEU A 51 9.29 3.93 1.62
C LEU A 51 10.55 3.13 1.32
N ARG A 52 11.72 3.71 1.62
CA ARG A 52 13.01 3.06 1.33
C ARG A 52 13.19 1.78 2.12
N GLU A 53 12.89 1.81 3.41
CA GLU A 53 13.13 0.69 4.32
C GLU A 53 11.99 -0.33 4.33
N GLY A 54 10.81 0.03 3.89
CA GLY A 54 9.64 -0.83 3.82
C GLY A 54 9.36 -1.33 2.41
N PRO A 55 8.42 -0.71 1.69
CA PRO A 55 7.99 -1.23 0.40
C PRO A 55 9.13 -1.44 -0.61
N LEU A 56 9.99 -0.43 -0.80
CA LEU A 56 11.06 -0.53 -1.80
C LEU A 56 12.07 -1.62 -1.45
N ALA A 57 12.41 -1.76 -0.17
CA ALA A 57 13.30 -2.83 0.27
C ALA A 57 12.66 -4.19 0.07
N SER A 58 11.36 -4.32 0.30
CA SER A 58 10.62 -5.56 0.09
C SER A 58 10.64 -5.97 -1.38
N TYR A 59 10.40 -5.02 -2.28
CA TYR A 59 10.44 -5.31 -3.72
C TYR A 59 11.81 -5.84 -4.14
N ALA A 60 12.87 -5.22 -3.65
CA ALA A 60 14.24 -5.63 -3.99
C ALA A 60 14.57 -7.02 -3.44
N ARG A 61 14.11 -7.32 -2.23
CA ARG A 61 14.45 -8.57 -1.53
C ARG A 61 13.55 -9.74 -1.94
N HIS A 62 12.26 -9.50 -2.10
CA HIS A 62 11.26 -10.55 -2.29
C HIS A 62 10.52 -10.49 -3.63
N GLY A 63 10.62 -9.40 -4.37
CA GLY A 63 9.86 -9.21 -5.61
C GLY A 63 8.40 -8.81 -5.37
N PHE A 64 8.00 -8.59 -4.11
CA PHE A 64 6.66 -8.14 -3.75
C PHE A 64 6.72 -7.29 -2.49
N GLY A 65 5.60 -6.69 -2.13
CA GLY A 65 5.47 -5.87 -0.93
C GLY A 65 4.12 -5.17 -0.94
N LEU A 66 3.98 -4.15 -0.12
CA LEU A 66 2.80 -3.29 -0.19
C LEU A 66 2.89 -2.44 -1.45
N TRP A 67 1.84 -2.45 -2.25
CA TRP A 67 1.75 -1.67 -3.48
C TRP A 67 0.79 -0.50 -3.30
N CYS A 68 1.00 0.55 -4.09
CA CYS A 68 0.15 1.73 -4.09
C CYS A 68 -1.13 1.42 -4.87
N VAL A 69 -2.27 1.74 -4.28
CA VAL A 69 -3.57 1.60 -4.94
C VAL A 69 -4.08 2.99 -5.32
N ALA A 70 -4.35 3.18 -6.61
CA ALA A 70 -4.83 4.44 -7.15
C ALA A 70 -6.09 4.20 -7.97
N ARG A 71 -6.94 5.24 -8.10
CA ARG A 71 -8.10 5.15 -8.99
C ARG A 71 -7.64 5.27 -10.44
N ARG A 72 -8.19 4.45 -11.31
CA ARG A 72 -7.82 4.48 -12.73
C ARG A 72 -8.26 5.75 -13.43
N THR A 73 -9.35 6.36 -12.96
CA THR A 73 -9.92 7.55 -13.61
C THR A 73 -9.01 8.77 -13.53
N ASP A 74 -8.28 8.94 -12.42
CA ASP A 74 -7.44 10.13 -12.21
C ASP A 74 -6.03 9.82 -11.74
N GLY A 75 -5.73 8.55 -11.46
CA GLY A 75 -4.40 8.13 -11.00
C GLY A 75 -4.08 8.55 -9.57
N LEU A 76 -5.05 9.10 -8.83
CA LEU A 76 -4.80 9.55 -7.46
C LEU A 76 -4.66 8.37 -6.51
N PRO A 77 -3.54 8.28 -5.79
CA PRO A 77 -3.37 7.22 -4.79
C PRO A 77 -4.29 7.47 -3.60
N PHE A 78 -4.86 6.39 -3.09
CA PHE A 78 -5.73 6.49 -1.90
C PHE A 78 -5.60 5.30 -0.96
N GLY A 79 -4.70 4.37 -1.24
CA GLY A 79 -4.51 3.24 -0.36
C GLY A 79 -3.26 2.44 -0.68
N SER A 80 -3.06 1.41 0.11
CA SER A 80 -2.04 0.41 -0.12
C SER A 80 -2.64 -0.98 0.03
N CYS A 81 -2.14 -1.93 -0.74
CA CYS A 81 -2.56 -3.32 -0.65
C CYS A 81 -1.46 -4.18 -1.25
N GLY A 82 -1.09 -5.24 -0.58
CA GLY A 82 -0.04 -6.10 -1.12
C GLY A 82 0.29 -7.25 -0.19
N LEU A 83 1.49 -7.77 -0.37
CA LEU A 83 1.95 -8.96 0.33
C LEU A 83 3.10 -8.59 1.25
N LEU A 84 3.05 -9.11 2.48
CA LEU A 84 4.06 -8.87 3.50
C LEU A 84 4.72 -10.19 3.87
N LYS A 85 6.05 -10.23 3.84
CA LYS A 85 6.80 -11.38 4.32
C LYS A 85 6.88 -11.31 5.85
N ARG A 86 6.36 -12.33 6.52
CA ARG A 86 6.42 -12.46 7.97
C ARG A 86 7.31 -13.64 8.32
N ASP A 87 8.23 -13.46 9.26
CA ASP A 87 9.19 -14.50 9.63
C ASP A 87 8.54 -15.77 10.18
N PHE A 88 7.35 -15.61 10.79
CA PHE A 88 6.63 -16.72 11.41
C PHE A 88 5.62 -17.40 10.48
N LEU A 89 5.56 -16.99 9.20
CA LEU A 89 4.63 -17.56 8.22
C LEU A 89 5.39 -18.19 7.06
N ASP A 90 4.89 -19.31 6.57
CA ASP A 90 5.47 -20.00 5.42
C ASP A 90 5.14 -19.32 4.09
N HIS A 91 4.15 -18.44 4.07
CA HIS A 91 3.72 -17.73 2.88
C HIS A 91 3.49 -16.26 3.21
N PRO A 92 3.50 -15.37 2.19
CA PRO A 92 3.23 -13.95 2.44
C PRO A 92 1.83 -13.71 2.99
N ASP A 93 1.72 -12.69 3.82
CA ASP A 93 0.46 -12.25 4.42
C ASP A 93 -0.08 -11.04 3.66
N LEU A 94 -1.40 -10.95 3.54
CA LEU A 94 -2.05 -9.81 2.90
C LEU A 94 -2.10 -8.62 3.85
N GLY A 95 -1.67 -7.44 3.36
CA GLY A 95 -1.80 -6.19 4.10
C GLY A 95 -2.52 -5.15 3.27
N TYR A 96 -3.29 -4.27 3.92
CA TYR A 96 -3.93 -3.16 3.21
C TYR A 96 -4.29 -2.04 4.17
N ALA A 97 -4.38 -0.82 3.61
CA ALA A 97 -4.85 0.37 4.33
C ALA A 97 -5.37 1.37 3.30
N PHE A 98 -6.42 2.09 3.64
CA PHE A 98 -7.05 3.06 2.73
C PHE A 98 -7.39 4.34 3.48
N LEU A 99 -7.32 5.48 2.77
CA LEU A 99 -7.77 6.75 3.33
C LEU A 99 -9.24 6.65 3.71
N ALA A 100 -9.57 7.19 4.90
CA ALA A 100 -10.92 7.04 5.47
C ALA A 100 -12.02 7.58 4.55
N ARG A 101 -11.75 8.66 3.81
CA ARG A 101 -12.74 9.27 2.92
C ARG A 101 -13.17 8.38 1.76
N HIS A 102 -12.44 7.27 1.54
CA HIS A 102 -12.77 6.32 0.48
C HIS A 102 -13.31 5.01 1.02
N HIS A 103 -13.53 4.91 2.33
CA HIS A 103 -14.10 3.71 2.94
C HIS A 103 -15.57 3.52 2.52
N GLY A 104 -16.02 2.28 2.54
CA GLY A 104 -17.42 1.95 2.26
C GLY A 104 -17.76 1.86 0.78
N GLN A 105 -16.78 1.95 -0.12
CA GLN A 105 -17.01 1.90 -1.56
C GLN A 105 -16.59 0.59 -2.20
N GLY A 106 -16.18 -0.40 -1.39
CA GLY A 106 -15.77 -1.71 -1.90
C GLY A 106 -14.36 -1.76 -2.46
N TYR A 107 -13.58 -0.70 -2.35
CA TYR A 107 -12.22 -0.66 -2.90
C TYR A 107 -11.29 -1.64 -2.21
N ALA A 108 -11.38 -1.77 -0.88
CA ALA A 108 -10.53 -2.71 -0.14
C ALA A 108 -10.75 -4.14 -0.60
N HIS A 109 -12.01 -4.53 -0.79
CA HIS A 109 -12.37 -5.86 -1.28
C HIS A 109 -11.85 -6.07 -2.71
N GLU A 110 -12.04 -5.09 -3.57
CA GLU A 110 -11.59 -5.17 -4.96
C GLU A 110 -10.07 -5.33 -5.04
N ALA A 111 -9.32 -4.51 -4.28
CA ALA A 111 -7.87 -4.58 -4.25
C ALA A 111 -7.37 -5.90 -3.65
N ALA A 112 -7.91 -6.30 -2.52
CA ALA A 112 -7.50 -7.54 -1.85
C ALA A 112 -7.75 -8.77 -2.73
N THR A 113 -8.91 -8.84 -3.38
CA THR A 113 -9.24 -9.93 -4.29
C THR A 113 -8.26 -10.00 -5.45
N ALA A 114 -7.93 -8.86 -6.05
CA ALA A 114 -7.00 -8.80 -7.17
C ALA A 114 -5.59 -9.21 -6.76
N VAL A 115 -5.12 -8.74 -5.60
CA VAL A 115 -3.79 -9.08 -5.09
C VAL A 115 -3.69 -10.58 -4.80
N LEU A 116 -4.72 -11.17 -4.18
CA LEU A 116 -4.73 -12.59 -3.88
C LEU A 116 -4.71 -13.44 -5.15
N ARG A 117 -5.44 -13.02 -6.19
CA ARG A 117 -5.41 -13.71 -7.49
C ARG A 117 -4.04 -13.62 -8.14
N HIS A 118 -3.41 -12.44 -8.06
CA HIS A 118 -2.08 -12.22 -8.60
C HIS A 118 -1.03 -13.11 -7.91
N ALA A 119 -1.20 -13.36 -6.62
CA ALA A 119 -0.27 -14.14 -5.81
C ALA A 119 -0.31 -15.65 -6.09
N ARG A 120 -1.32 -16.12 -6.79
CA ARG A 120 -1.49 -17.54 -7.12
C ARG A 120 -0.69 -17.95 -8.35
#